data_d61e11146fb45b31321ce7ed6839b927
#
_entry.id   d61e11146fb45b31321ce7ed6839b927
#
_cell.length_a   1.000
_cell.length_b   1.000
_cell.length_c   1.000
_cell.angle_alpha   90.00
_cell.angle_beta   90.00
_cell.angle_gamma   90.00
#
_symmetry.space_group_name_H-M   'P 1'
#
loop_
_entity.id
_entity.type
_entity.pdbx_description
1 polymer ?
#
loop_
_entity_poly.entity_id
_entity_poly.type
_entity_poly.pdbx_seq_one_letter_code
_entity_poly.pdbx_strand_id
1 'polypeptide(L)'
;GFVDPGITAYKDMGPGIAPINLNDQVSAIAFSGSSVSAIDSSVVNYDKQNDKYVDASGNEDSTKQIVIRYKVVDQLGNEATLSREVRIVDTTPPVVTLNDDGGINFLNMKTGHPFIDPGAVASDNYDSSPTVVKSIQSIVTGQVLSDPAGGEIFQTLESRGFWEAGSYKLSYQSTDSNGNTGTKERNLVVQDTLPPDMVAISHQFLANPSISLVSYQDATKTII
;
A
#
# COMPACT_ATOMS: atom_id res chain seq x y z
N GLY A 1 2.99 20.71 15.95
CA GLY A 1 2.24 21.80 15.34
C GLY A 1 3.02 22.44 14.20
N PHE A 2 2.34 23.15 13.32
CA PHE A 2 2.99 23.89 12.23
C PHE A 2 3.90 24.99 12.83
N VAL A 3 5.13 25.05 12.32
CA VAL A 3 6.08 26.13 12.63
C VAL A 3 6.37 26.86 11.35
N ASP A 4 5.97 28.12 11.27
CA ASP A 4 6.31 28.96 10.14
C ASP A 4 7.81 29.28 10.16
N PRO A 5 8.56 28.95 9.10
CA PRO A 5 9.99 29.28 9.02
C PRO A 5 10.25 30.78 8.88
N GLY A 6 9.20 31.62 8.74
CA GLY A 6 9.30 33.05 8.57
C GLY A 6 9.87 33.48 7.21
N ILE A 7 10.17 34.75 7.13
CA ILE A 7 10.88 35.37 5.98
C ILE A 7 11.95 36.33 6.48
N THR A 8 12.90 36.67 5.62
CA THR A 8 13.81 37.80 5.85
C THR A 8 13.39 38.98 4.98
N ALA A 9 13.46 40.17 5.56
CA ALA A 9 13.16 41.42 4.85
C ALA A 9 14.30 42.41 5.01
N TYR A 10 14.64 43.07 3.94
CA TYR A 10 15.64 44.13 3.93
C TYR A 10 15.30 45.18 2.87
N LYS A 11 15.74 46.43 3.11
CA LYS A 11 15.65 47.50 2.14
C LYS A 11 16.96 47.57 1.38
N ASP A 12 16.90 47.45 0.06
CA ASP A 12 18.04 47.69 -0.82
C ASP A 12 18.27 49.23 -0.89
N MET A 13 19.51 49.61 -0.63
CA MET A 13 19.95 50.99 -0.65
C MET A 13 20.72 51.36 -1.91
N GLY A 14 20.82 50.42 -2.85
CA GLY A 14 21.58 50.62 -4.11
C GLY A 14 23.03 50.11 -4.07
N PRO A 15 23.73 50.18 -5.19
CA PRO A 15 25.06 49.60 -5.35
C PRO A 15 26.06 50.19 -4.35
N GLY A 16 26.75 49.28 -3.64
CA GLY A 16 27.80 49.66 -2.69
C GLY A 16 27.35 50.09 -1.30
N ILE A 17 26.03 50.11 -1.04
CA ILE A 17 25.45 50.46 0.27
C ILE A 17 24.91 49.17 0.90
N ALA A 18 25.22 48.91 2.17
CA ALA A 18 24.66 47.76 2.89
C ALA A 18 23.16 47.87 3.03
N PRO A 19 22.39 46.77 2.79
CA PRO A 19 20.96 46.78 2.95
C PRO A 19 20.55 46.96 4.42
N ILE A 20 19.45 47.64 4.66
CA ILE A 20 18.88 47.81 6.00
C ILE A 20 18.03 46.58 6.34
N ASN A 21 18.31 45.94 7.47
CA ASN A 21 17.51 44.80 7.98
C ASN A 21 16.16 45.34 8.49
N LEU A 22 15.07 44.75 8.01
CA LEU A 22 13.69 45.08 8.41
C LEU A 22 12.97 43.86 9.03
N ASN A 23 13.67 42.82 9.47
CA ASN A 23 13.05 41.61 10.03
C ASN A 23 12.11 41.91 11.21
N ASP A 24 12.48 42.83 12.08
CA ASP A 24 11.66 43.22 13.25
C ASP A 24 10.39 43.95 12.88
N GLN A 25 10.24 44.40 11.64
CA GLN A 25 9.08 45.10 11.10
C GLN A 25 8.15 44.20 10.29
N VAL A 26 8.53 42.90 10.14
CA VAL A 26 7.69 41.93 9.44
C VAL A 26 6.52 41.51 10.30
N SER A 27 5.32 41.64 9.78
CA SER A 27 4.11 41.04 10.35
C SER A 27 3.66 39.89 9.48
N ALA A 28 3.19 38.81 10.10
CA ALA A 28 2.66 37.62 9.41
C ALA A 28 1.22 37.39 9.85
N ILE A 29 0.31 37.28 8.88
CA ILE A 29 -1.11 37.02 9.10
C ILE A 29 -1.48 35.77 8.27
N ALA A 30 -1.98 34.74 8.94
CA ALA A 30 -2.53 33.59 8.27
C ALA A 30 -4.01 33.74 8.01
N PHE A 31 -4.45 33.33 6.86
CA PHE A 31 -5.85 33.17 6.46
C PHE A 31 -6.84 34.22 7.07
N SER A 32 -7.34 35.09 6.27
CA SER A 32 -8.43 36.04 6.64
C SER A 32 -8.24 36.82 7.95
N GLY A 33 -7.01 37.07 8.38
CA GLY A 33 -6.71 37.82 9.59
C GLY A 33 -6.42 37.00 10.84
N SER A 34 -6.40 35.66 10.74
CA SER A 34 -5.98 34.75 11.84
C SER A 34 -4.47 34.81 12.05
N SER A 35 -4.01 34.51 13.28
CA SER A 35 -2.58 34.40 13.55
C SER A 35 -1.99 33.12 12.93
N VAL A 36 -0.71 33.17 12.58
CA VAL A 36 0.01 31.99 12.06
C VAL A 36 0.00 30.83 13.04
N SER A 37 0.01 31.12 14.34
CA SER A 37 -0.07 30.13 15.41
C SER A 37 -1.44 29.44 15.54
N ALA A 38 -2.47 29.93 14.84
CA ALA A 38 -3.80 29.33 14.81
C ALA A 38 -3.95 28.24 13.72
N ILE A 39 -2.91 27.98 12.92
CA ILE A 39 -2.94 26.93 11.91
C ILE A 39 -2.89 25.58 12.64
N ASP A 40 -3.98 24.83 12.53
CA ASP A 40 -4.05 23.46 13.05
C ASP A 40 -3.40 22.49 12.06
N SER A 41 -2.19 22.09 12.34
CA SER A 41 -1.42 21.15 11.50
C SER A 41 -1.86 19.69 11.65
N SER A 42 -2.82 19.38 12.51
CA SER A 42 -3.39 18.03 12.64
C SER A 42 -4.56 17.80 11.66
N VAL A 43 -5.08 18.85 11.04
CA VAL A 43 -6.19 18.77 10.09
C VAL A 43 -5.64 18.84 8.68
N VAL A 44 -5.76 17.72 7.95
CA VAL A 44 -5.40 17.64 6.52
C VAL A 44 -6.31 18.61 5.74
N ASN A 45 -5.71 19.43 4.90
CA ASN A 45 -6.42 20.38 4.07
C ASN A 45 -6.10 20.25 2.57
N TYR A 46 -5.23 19.31 2.19
CA TYR A 46 -4.77 19.20 0.83
C TYR A 46 -4.56 17.72 0.42
N ASP A 47 -5.20 17.33 -0.66
CA ASP A 47 -5.04 16.05 -1.34
C ASP A 47 -3.91 16.19 -2.38
N LYS A 48 -2.78 15.55 -2.08
CA LYS A 48 -1.57 15.64 -2.91
C LYS A 48 -1.72 14.90 -4.24
N GLN A 49 -2.51 13.84 -4.31
CA GLN A 49 -2.68 13.06 -5.55
C GLN A 49 -3.53 13.80 -6.58
N ASN A 50 -4.58 14.47 -6.11
CA ASN A 50 -5.54 15.17 -6.98
C ASN A 50 -5.29 16.67 -7.08
N ASP A 51 -4.22 17.19 -6.43
CA ASP A 51 -3.80 18.61 -6.43
C ASP A 51 -4.94 19.55 -6.05
N LYS A 52 -5.68 19.25 -4.96
CA LYS A 52 -6.85 20.00 -4.53
C LYS A 52 -6.91 20.21 -3.02
N TYR A 53 -7.56 21.30 -2.60
CA TYR A 53 -7.92 21.51 -1.20
C TYR A 53 -9.13 20.68 -0.83
N VAL A 54 -9.13 20.15 0.40
CA VAL A 54 -10.17 19.23 0.88
C VAL A 54 -10.65 19.58 2.29
N ASP A 55 -11.91 19.26 2.57
CA ASP A 55 -12.46 19.28 3.91
C ASP A 55 -12.01 18.04 4.73
N ALA A 56 -12.44 17.95 5.97
CA ALA A 56 -12.13 16.82 6.86
C ALA A 56 -12.69 15.47 6.38
N SER A 57 -13.56 15.46 5.40
CA SER A 57 -14.14 14.26 4.77
C SER A 57 -13.48 13.91 3.43
N GLY A 58 -12.46 14.69 3.01
CA GLY A 58 -11.75 14.49 1.73
C GLY A 58 -12.48 15.08 0.51
N ASN A 59 -13.60 15.81 0.69
CA ASN A 59 -14.27 16.47 -0.41
C ASN A 59 -13.56 17.74 -0.78
N GLU A 60 -13.58 18.09 -2.07
CA GLU A 60 -12.98 19.32 -2.56
C GLU A 60 -13.60 20.55 -1.90
N ASP A 61 -12.76 21.38 -1.29
CA ASP A 61 -13.15 22.62 -0.63
C ASP A 61 -12.04 23.67 -0.74
N SER A 62 -12.15 24.54 -1.72
CA SER A 62 -11.18 25.62 -1.96
C SER A 62 -11.10 26.63 -0.81
N THR A 63 -12.09 26.68 0.09
CA THR A 63 -12.06 27.54 1.28
C THR A 63 -11.04 27.09 2.31
N LYS A 64 -10.52 25.84 2.18
CA LYS A 64 -9.48 25.29 3.06
C LYS A 64 -8.06 25.75 2.70
N GLN A 65 -7.90 26.51 1.63
CA GLN A 65 -6.62 27.12 1.28
C GLN A 65 -6.10 28.00 2.42
N ILE A 66 -4.90 27.70 2.93
CA ILE A 66 -4.24 28.47 3.96
C ILE A 66 -3.13 29.29 3.31
N VAL A 67 -3.21 30.60 3.43
CA VAL A 67 -2.20 31.53 2.90
C VAL A 67 -1.69 32.41 4.02
N ILE A 68 -0.39 32.32 4.30
CA ILE A 68 0.29 33.27 5.19
C ILE A 68 0.70 34.48 4.36
N ARG A 69 0.26 35.65 4.76
CA ARG A 69 0.65 36.91 4.13
C ARG A 69 1.61 37.66 5.07
N TYR A 70 2.78 37.91 4.57
CA TYR A 70 3.80 38.71 5.22
C TYR A 70 3.69 40.14 4.69
N LYS A 71 3.84 41.10 5.59
CA LYS A 71 3.89 42.50 5.28
C LYS A 71 5.04 43.15 6.02
N VAL A 72 5.76 44.00 5.36
CA VAL A 72 6.77 44.86 5.96
C VAL A 72 6.52 46.31 5.51
N VAL A 73 6.75 47.24 6.42
CA VAL A 73 6.62 48.66 6.15
C VAL A 73 7.92 49.34 6.55
N ASP A 74 8.50 50.14 5.68
CA ASP A 74 9.69 50.93 6.02
C ASP A 74 9.33 52.21 6.79
N GLN A 75 10.35 52.91 7.28
CA GLN A 75 10.18 54.15 8.04
C GLN A 75 9.53 55.30 7.27
N LEU A 76 9.48 55.18 5.93
CA LEU A 76 8.83 56.17 5.05
C LEU A 76 7.40 55.75 4.67
N GLY A 77 6.93 54.62 5.19
CA GLY A 77 5.59 54.13 4.93
C GLY A 77 5.46 53.28 3.65
N ASN A 78 6.57 52.94 2.98
CA ASN A 78 6.52 52.08 1.81
C ASN A 78 6.28 50.61 2.28
N GLU A 79 5.35 49.95 1.60
CA GLU A 79 4.93 48.57 1.96
C GLU A 79 5.43 47.57 0.93
N ALA A 80 5.81 46.37 1.43
CA ALA A 80 6.03 45.18 0.60
C ALA A 80 5.26 44.01 1.22
N THR A 81 4.71 43.16 0.35
CA THR A 81 3.96 41.96 0.76
C THR A 81 4.49 40.73 0.04
N LEU A 82 4.46 39.58 0.74
CA LEU A 82 4.75 38.27 0.21
C LEU A 82 3.72 37.27 0.73
N SER A 83 3.36 36.26 -0.05
CA SER A 83 2.42 35.22 0.39
C SER A 83 3.06 33.86 0.30
N ARG A 84 2.77 32.99 1.27
CA ARG A 84 3.14 31.58 1.32
C ARG A 84 1.90 30.74 1.51
N GLU A 85 1.73 29.75 0.67
CA GLU A 85 0.69 28.76 0.79
C GLU A 85 1.14 27.64 1.74
N VAL A 86 0.24 27.19 2.62
CA VAL A 86 0.48 26.09 3.56
C VAL A 86 -0.44 24.93 3.19
N ARG A 87 0.15 23.79 2.89
CA ARG A 87 -0.53 22.52 2.56
C ARG A 87 -0.25 21.52 3.66
N ILE A 88 -1.29 21.08 4.33
CA ILE A 88 -1.22 20.03 5.35
C ILE A 88 -1.71 18.74 4.68
N VAL A 89 -0.81 17.81 4.48
CA VAL A 89 -1.06 16.55 3.78
C VAL A 89 -0.97 15.38 4.75
N ASP A 90 -1.72 14.33 4.48
CA ASP A 90 -1.50 13.07 5.17
C ASP A 90 -0.22 12.40 4.65
N THR A 91 0.63 11.98 5.57
CA THR A 91 1.89 11.28 5.29
C THR A 91 1.97 9.93 5.96
N THR A 92 0.89 9.50 6.58
CA THR A 92 0.82 8.24 7.35
C THR A 92 0.28 7.13 6.45
N PRO A 93 1.01 6.04 6.22
CA PRO A 93 0.50 4.93 5.44
C PRO A 93 -0.63 4.19 6.16
N PRO A 94 -1.58 3.59 5.43
CA PRO A 94 -2.56 2.69 6.01
C PRO A 94 -1.91 1.51 6.73
N VAL A 95 -2.48 1.12 7.86
CA VAL A 95 -2.07 -0.08 8.62
C VAL A 95 -2.84 -1.28 8.10
N VAL A 96 -2.14 -2.22 7.45
CA VAL A 96 -2.72 -3.48 6.96
C VAL A 96 -2.61 -4.55 8.03
N THR A 97 -3.73 -5.18 8.38
CA THR A 97 -3.82 -6.26 9.38
C THR A 97 -4.38 -7.53 8.72
N LEU A 98 -3.71 -8.66 8.94
CA LEU A 98 -4.16 -9.95 8.41
C LEU A 98 -5.41 -10.44 9.17
N ASN A 99 -6.39 -10.96 8.43
CA ASN A 99 -7.57 -11.63 8.98
C ASN A 99 -7.24 -13.10 9.23
N ASP A 100 -6.71 -13.41 10.40
CA ASP A 100 -6.41 -14.78 10.78
C ASP A 100 -6.41 -14.97 12.29
N ASP A 101 -6.26 -16.18 12.69
CA ASP A 101 -6.37 -16.72 14.03
C ASP A 101 -5.19 -16.31 14.93
N GLY A 102 -4.93 -15.01 15.06
CA GLY A 102 -3.90 -14.46 15.94
C GLY A 102 -2.62 -14.01 15.26
N GLY A 103 -2.68 -13.63 13.99
CA GLY A 103 -1.54 -13.01 13.28
C GLY A 103 -0.55 -14.02 12.71
N ILE A 104 -0.99 -15.23 12.39
CA ILE A 104 -0.18 -16.24 11.73
C ILE A 104 0.10 -15.78 10.30
N ASN A 105 1.37 -15.54 9.98
CA ASN A 105 1.84 -15.16 8.62
C ASN A 105 2.39 -16.37 7.85
N PHE A 106 2.02 -17.56 8.25
CA PHE A 106 2.44 -18.80 7.61
C PHE A 106 1.30 -19.80 7.57
N LEU A 107 0.95 -20.26 6.37
CA LEU A 107 -0.10 -21.24 6.16
C LEU A 107 0.49 -22.48 5.49
N ASN A 108 0.16 -23.65 6.03
CA ASN A 108 0.50 -24.94 5.45
C ASN A 108 -0.73 -25.52 4.75
N MET A 109 -0.54 -25.92 3.51
CA MET A 109 -1.59 -26.54 2.70
C MET A 109 -1.12 -27.84 2.08
N LYS A 110 -2.08 -28.66 1.71
CA LYS A 110 -1.85 -29.86 0.91
C LYS A 110 -2.31 -29.64 -0.51
N THR A 111 -1.60 -30.22 -1.48
CA THR A 111 -2.08 -30.27 -2.87
C THR A 111 -3.46 -30.92 -2.94
N GLY A 112 -4.29 -30.42 -3.84
CA GLY A 112 -5.65 -30.95 -4.02
C GLY A 112 -6.69 -30.49 -3.00
N HIS A 113 -6.33 -29.65 -2.02
CA HIS A 113 -7.28 -29.03 -1.11
C HIS A 113 -7.57 -27.58 -1.51
N PRO A 114 -8.82 -27.11 -1.43
CA PRO A 114 -9.13 -25.71 -1.69
C PRO A 114 -8.47 -24.83 -0.63
N PHE A 115 -7.91 -23.71 -1.08
CA PHE A 115 -7.41 -22.66 -0.20
C PHE A 115 -8.42 -21.53 -0.14
N ILE A 116 -8.79 -21.17 1.06
CA ILE A 116 -9.58 -19.96 1.32
C ILE A 116 -8.65 -18.96 1.97
N ASP A 117 -8.35 -17.87 1.23
CA ASP A 117 -7.56 -16.79 1.76
C ASP A 117 -8.34 -16.05 2.86
N PRO A 118 -7.87 -16.00 4.11
CA PRO A 118 -8.53 -15.23 5.17
C PRO A 118 -8.56 -13.74 4.86
N GLY A 119 -7.68 -13.26 3.97
CA GLY A 119 -7.61 -11.86 3.58
C GLY A 119 -6.91 -10.97 4.58
N ALA A 120 -7.10 -9.68 4.41
CA ALA A 120 -6.61 -8.63 5.30
C ALA A 120 -7.58 -7.44 5.29
N VAL A 121 -7.51 -6.62 6.32
CA VAL A 121 -8.19 -5.33 6.43
C VAL A 121 -7.16 -4.22 6.53
N ALA A 122 -7.54 -3.01 6.15
CA ALA A 122 -6.72 -1.83 6.35
C ALA A 122 -7.46 -0.78 7.18
N SER A 123 -6.71 -0.01 7.94
CA SER A 123 -7.19 1.17 8.66
C SER A 123 -6.20 2.31 8.48
N ASP A 124 -6.70 3.53 8.48
CA ASP A 124 -5.88 4.71 8.32
C ASP A 124 -6.34 5.81 9.27
N ASN A 125 -5.48 6.81 9.50
CA ASN A 125 -5.79 7.94 10.38
C ASN A 125 -6.68 8.99 9.71
N TYR A 126 -6.66 9.05 8.37
CA TYR A 126 -7.40 10.01 7.57
C TYR A 126 -8.46 9.36 6.69
N ASP A 127 -8.11 8.31 5.95
CA ASP A 127 -9.05 7.58 5.09
C ASP A 127 -9.91 6.61 5.89
N SER A 128 -11.22 6.81 5.85
CA SER A 128 -12.17 6.02 6.64
C SER A 128 -12.35 4.56 6.15
N SER A 129 -11.98 4.26 4.91
CA SER A 129 -12.20 2.94 4.30
C SER A 129 -11.14 2.62 3.24
N PRO A 130 -9.86 2.49 3.64
CA PRO A 130 -8.80 2.17 2.71
C PRO A 130 -8.99 0.76 2.13
N THR A 131 -8.83 0.65 0.80
CA THR A 131 -9.01 -0.61 0.08
C THR A 131 -7.73 -1.44 0.10
N VAL A 132 -7.87 -2.76 0.33
CA VAL A 132 -6.75 -3.70 0.26
C VAL A 132 -6.72 -4.38 -1.11
N VAL A 133 -5.59 -4.26 -1.78
CA VAL A 133 -5.27 -5.01 -3.01
C VAL A 133 -4.33 -6.16 -2.63
N LYS A 134 -4.61 -7.35 -3.15
CA LYS A 134 -3.80 -8.53 -2.88
C LYS A 134 -3.07 -9.01 -4.12
N SER A 135 -1.89 -9.56 -3.92
CA SER A 135 -1.09 -10.21 -4.94
C SER A 135 -0.46 -11.49 -4.40
N ILE A 136 -0.13 -12.41 -5.30
CA ILE A 136 0.58 -13.64 -4.95
C ILE A 136 1.82 -13.77 -5.81
N GLN A 137 2.90 -14.23 -5.20
CA GLN A 137 4.17 -14.48 -5.87
C GLN A 137 4.66 -15.89 -5.54
N SER A 138 5.09 -16.63 -6.55
CA SER A 138 5.89 -17.85 -6.33
C SER A 138 7.28 -17.46 -5.84
N ILE A 139 7.68 -17.98 -4.67
CA ILE A 139 9.01 -17.68 -4.10
C ILE A 139 10.10 -18.36 -4.95
N VAL A 140 9.78 -19.48 -5.59
CA VAL A 140 10.76 -20.25 -6.38
C VAL A 140 11.07 -19.59 -7.71
N THR A 141 10.03 -19.15 -8.43
CA THR A 141 10.20 -18.56 -9.78
C THR A 141 10.29 -17.05 -9.78
N GLY A 142 9.92 -16.40 -8.69
CA GLY A 142 9.79 -14.95 -8.61
C GLY A 142 8.63 -14.38 -9.41
N GLN A 143 7.85 -15.23 -10.10
CA GLN A 143 6.71 -14.78 -10.89
C GLN A 143 5.62 -14.23 -10.00
N VAL A 144 5.24 -13.00 -10.25
CA VAL A 144 4.09 -12.35 -9.62
C VAL A 144 2.83 -12.79 -10.36
N LEU A 145 1.97 -13.46 -9.64
CA LEU A 145 0.64 -13.85 -10.10
C LEU A 145 -0.33 -12.79 -9.53
N SER A 146 -0.17 -11.54 -9.96
CA SER A 146 -1.00 -10.46 -9.47
C SER A 146 -2.33 -10.44 -10.20
N ASP A 147 -3.40 -10.37 -9.43
CA ASP A 147 -4.69 -9.95 -9.92
C ASP A 147 -5.03 -8.60 -9.28
N PRO A 148 -4.94 -7.49 -10.00
CA PRO A 148 -5.28 -6.18 -9.47
C PRO A 148 -6.76 -6.05 -9.08
N ALA A 149 -7.63 -6.91 -9.61
CA ALA A 149 -9.05 -6.95 -9.25
C ALA A 149 -9.37 -7.97 -8.13
N GLY A 150 -8.38 -8.74 -7.67
CA GLY A 150 -8.54 -9.69 -6.55
C GLY A 150 -9.34 -10.94 -6.88
N GLY A 151 -9.67 -11.21 -8.13
CA GLY A 151 -10.62 -12.25 -8.51
C GLY A 151 -10.07 -13.41 -9.32
N GLU A 152 -9.42 -13.14 -10.44
CA GLU A 152 -9.25 -14.20 -11.45
C GLU A 152 -8.13 -15.20 -11.15
N ILE A 153 -7.01 -14.79 -10.57
CA ILE A 153 -5.90 -15.74 -10.34
C ILE A 153 -6.17 -16.62 -9.13
N PHE A 154 -6.70 -16.04 -8.06
CA PHE A 154 -7.16 -16.82 -6.92
C PHE A 154 -8.30 -17.76 -7.33
N GLN A 155 -9.28 -17.28 -8.10
CA GLN A 155 -10.36 -18.11 -8.65
C GLN A 155 -9.84 -19.13 -9.67
N THR A 156 -8.85 -18.81 -10.49
CA THR A 156 -8.30 -19.75 -11.48
C THR A 156 -7.49 -20.86 -10.80
N LEU A 157 -6.78 -20.56 -9.73
CA LEU A 157 -6.11 -21.57 -8.90
C LEU A 157 -7.14 -22.36 -8.07
N GLU A 158 -8.16 -21.70 -7.56
CA GLU A 158 -9.30 -22.35 -6.89
C GLU A 158 -10.15 -23.16 -7.85
N SER A 159 -10.44 -22.69 -9.07
CA SER A 159 -11.25 -23.40 -10.07
C SER A 159 -10.52 -24.57 -10.71
N ARG A 160 -9.19 -24.56 -10.77
CA ARG A 160 -8.40 -25.72 -11.17
C ARG A 160 -8.33 -26.76 -10.06
N GLY A 161 -8.77 -26.42 -8.84
CA GLY A 161 -8.81 -27.32 -7.71
C GLY A 161 -7.43 -27.73 -7.16
N PHE A 162 -6.34 -27.18 -7.71
CA PHE A 162 -5.01 -27.64 -7.36
C PHE A 162 -4.03 -26.46 -7.29
N TRP A 163 -3.56 -26.18 -6.11
CA TRP A 163 -2.33 -25.45 -5.92
C TRP A 163 -1.17 -26.42 -6.16
N GLU A 164 -0.24 -26.05 -7.02
CA GLU A 164 1.00 -26.79 -7.20
C GLU A 164 1.83 -26.74 -5.91
N ALA A 165 2.54 -27.83 -5.63
CA ALA A 165 3.45 -27.86 -4.49
C ALA A 165 4.51 -26.76 -4.64
N GLY A 166 4.73 -25.99 -3.58
CA GLY A 166 5.66 -24.88 -3.60
C GLY A 166 5.47 -23.89 -2.48
N SER A 167 6.31 -22.87 -2.48
CA SER A 167 6.24 -21.76 -1.55
C SER A 167 5.79 -20.49 -2.26
N TYR A 168 4.80 -19.84 -1.69
CA TYR A 168 4.18 -18.63 -2.21
C TYR A 168 4.19 -17.54 -1.16
N LYS A 169 4.19 -16.31 -1.61
CA LYS A 169 4.05 -15.12 -0.80
C LYS A 169 2.79 -14.36 -1.23
N LEU A 170 1.87 -14.20 -0.31
CA LEU A 170 0.69 -13.36 -0.47
C LEU A 170 1.02 -11.99 0.11
N SER A 171 0.89 -10.95 -0.69
CA SER A 171 1.08 -9.57 -0.28
C SER A 171 -0.25 -8.83 -0.32
N TYR A 172 -0.53 -8.10 0.75
CA TYR A 172 -1.71 -7.25 0.90
C TYR A 172 -1.23 -5.82 1.00
N GLN A 173 -1.67 -4.99 0.08
CA GLN A 173 -1.26 -3.60 -0.02
C GLN A 173 -2.48 -2.70 0.06
N SER A 174 -2.35 -1.61 0.80
CA SER A 174 -3.34 -0.55 0.83
C SER A 174 -2.66 0.78 0.55
N THR A 175 -3.29 1.60 -0.26
CA THR A 175 -2.83 2.95 -0.58
C THR A 175 -3.93 3.93 -0.23
N ASP A 176 -3.59 4.97 0.53
CA ASP A 176 -4.52 6.04 0.89
C ASP A 176 -4.73 7.05 -0.25
N SER A 177 -5.61 8.00 -0.03
CA SER A 177 -5.90 9.08 -0.97
C SER A 177 -4.73 10.05 -1.21
N ASN A 178 -3.73 10.07 -0.33
CA ASN A 178 -2.52 10.88 -0.44
C ASN A 178 -1.33 10.13 -1.06
N GLY A 179 -1.51 8.82 -1.38
CA GLY A 179 -0.51 7.99 -2.03
C GLY A 179 0.46 7.31 -1.07
N ASN A 180 0.22 7.37 0.24
CA ASN A 180 1.01 6.60 1.18
C ASN A 180 0.57 5.14 1.15
N THR A 181 1.52 4.22 1.23
CA THR A 181 1.27 2.79 1.01
C THR A 181 1.71 1.96 2.20
N GLY A 182 0.78 1.17 2.74
CA GLY A 182 1.01 0.14 3.74
C GLY A 182 0.97 -1.26 3.14
N THR A 183 1.79 -2.16 3.66
CA THR A 183 1.89 -3.53 3.14
C THR A 183 2.00 -4.54 4.28
N LYS A 184 1.36 -5.70 4.10
CA LYS A 184 1.52 -6.87 4.98
C LYS A 184 1.66 -8.13 4.12
N GLU A 185 2.44 -9.10 4.58
CA GLU A 185 2.71 -10.32 3.83
C GLU A 185 2.38 -11.56 4.65
N ARG A 186 2.02 -12.64 3.94
CA ARG A 186 1.79 -13.97 4.47
C ARG A 186 2.49 -14.98 3.58
N ASN A 187 3.17 -15.96 4.19
CA ASN A 187 3.75 -17.06 3.47
C ASN A 187 2.77 -18.24 3.41
N LEU A 188 2.66 -18.85 2.24
CA LEU A 188 1.86 -20.03 2.00
C LEU A 188 2.80 -21.14 1.49
N VAL A 189 2.77 -22.29 2.14
CA VAL A 189 3.48 -23.49 1.68
C VAL A 189 2.46 -24.54 1.30
N VAL A 190 2.52 -24.98 0.06
CA VAL A 190 1.71 -26.06 -0.49
C VAL A 190 2.58 -27.29 -0.56
N GLN A 191 2.21 -28.35 0.17
CA GLN A 191 2.94 -29.60 0.22
C GLN A 191 2.22 -30.67 -0.58
N ASP A 192 2.93 -31.38 -1.45
CA ASP A 192 2.44 -32.62 -2.02
C ASP A 192 2.58 -33.75 -0.99
N THR A 193 1.43 -34.20 -0.52
CA THR A 193 1.37 -35.34 0.44
C THR A 193 0.68 -36.54 -0.16
N LEU A 194 0.37 -36.49 -1.46
CA LEU A 194 -0.24 -37.60 -2.16
C LEU A 194 0.83 -38.59 -2.64
N PRO A 195 0.69 -39.89 -2.36
CA PRO A 195 1.56 -40.89 -2.95
C PRO A 195 1.32 -40.95 -4.47
N PRO A 196 2.34 -41.25 -5.26
CA PRO A 196 2.15 -41.43 -6.69
C PRO A 196 1.23 -42.63 -6.97
N ASP A 197 0.34 -42.47 -7.93
CA ASP A 197 -0.49 -43.56 -8.43
C ASP A 197 0.32 -44.42 -9.40
N MET A 198 0.32 -45.73 -9.18
CA MET A 198 0.90 -46.72 -10.11
C MET A 198 -0.21 -47.35 -10.91
N VAL A 199 -0.18 -47.16 -12.23
CA VAL A 199 -1.07 -47.85 -13.16
C VAL A 199 -0.31 -48.96 -13.86
N ALA A 200 -0.77 -50.18 -13.68
CA ALA A 200 -0.21 -51.30 -14.42
C ALA A 200 -0.62 -51.19 -15.89
N ILE A 201 0.37 -51.04 -16.78
CA ILE A 201 0.14 -51.06 -18.21
C ILE A 201 0.11 -52.51 -18.65
N SER A 202 -1.04 -53.07 -18.98
CA SER A 202 -1.17 -54.35 -19.59
C SER A 202 -0.73 -54.32 -21.04
N HIS A 203 0.45 -54.83 -21.36
CA HIS A 203 0.82 -55.12 -22.73
C HIS A 203 0.33 -56.51 -23.10
N GLN A 204 -0.52 -56.62 -24.09
CA GLN A 204 -0.75 -57.91 -24.72
C GLN A 204 0.45 -58.24 -25.61
N PHE A 205 1.33 -59.12 -25.11
CA PHE A 205 2.34 -59.72 -25.96
C PHE A 205 1.66 -60.86 -26.74
N LEU A 206 1.30 -60.60 -27.98
CA LEU A 206 0.61 -61.54 -28.81
C LEU A 206 1.47 -62.74 -29.35
N ALA A 207 2.72 -62.86 -28.91
CA ALA A 207 3.63 -63.77 -29.59
C ALA A 207 4.44 -64.74 -28.71
N ASN A 208 4.32 -64.72 -27.37
CA ASN A 208 5.08 -65.67 -26.58
C ASN A 208 4.34 -66.09 -25.30
N PRO A 209 3.82 -67.33 -25.25
CA PRO A 209 3.03 -67.80 -24.10
C PRO A 209 3.88 -68.09 -22.83
N SER A 210 5.17 -67.85 -22.86
CA SER A 210 6.06 -68.10 -21.74
C SER A 210 6.37 -66.91 -20.86
N ILE A 211 5.79 -65.73 -21.15
CA ILE A 211 6.00 -64.54 -20.34
C ILE A 211 4.74 -64.29 -19.48
N SER A 212 4.83 -64.56 -18.20
CA SER A 212 3.81 -64.15 -17.25
C SER A 212 4.03 -62.70 -16.86
N LEU A 213 3.02 -61.84 -17.11
CA LEU A 213 2.98 -60.49 -16.58
C LEU A 213 2.65 -60.55 -15.08
N VAL A 214 3.53 -60.04 -14.27
CA VAL A 214 3.26 -59.81 -12.86
C VAL A 214 2.54 -58.48 -12.77
N SER A 215 1.22 -58.49 -12.51
CA SER A 215 0.47 -57.28 -12.22
C SER A 215 0.56 -56.97 -10.74
N TYR A 216 0.91 -55.70 -10.44
CA TYR A 216 0.89 -55.20 -9.08
C TYR A 216 -0.47 -54.56 -8.82
N GLN A 217 -1.23 -55.09 -7.92
CA GLN A 217 -2.46 -54.47 -7.45
C GLN A 217 -2.24 -53.98 -6.03
N ASP A 218 -2.27 -52.75 -5.81
CA ASP A 218 -2.16 -51.97 -4.60
C ASP A 218 -1.20 -52.47 -3.49
N ALA A 219 -0.78 -51.56 -2.59
CA ALA A 219 0.22 -51.82 -1.56
C ALA A 219 -0.13 -52.92 -0.52
N THR A 220 -1.30 -53.52 -0.61
CA THR A 220 -1.78 -54.54 0.33
C THR A 220 -1.88 -55.92 -0.31
N LYS A 221 -1.48 -56.10 -1.59
CA LYS A 221 -1.82 -57.30 -2.30
C LYS A 221 -0.72 -57.98 -3.08
N THR A 222 -0.88 -59.22 -3.10
CA THR A 222 -0.08 -60.32 -3.66
C THR A 222 0.20 -60.11 -5.15
N ILE A 223 1.47 -60.31 -5.52
CA ILE A 223 1.91 -60.51 -6.88
C ILE A 223 1.29 -61.80 -7.40
N ILE A 224 0.55 -61.74 -8.48
CA ILE A 224 0.03 -62.89 -9.20
C ILE A 224 0.85 -63.11 -10.45
#